data_fa881dfb860f68334fe5fd35114e2ddf
#
_entry.id   fa881dfb860f68334fe5fd35114e2ddf
#
_cell.length_a   1.000
_cell.length_b   1.000
_cell.length_c   1.000
_cell.angle_alpha   90.00
_cell.angle_beta   90.00
_cell.angle_gamma   90.00
#
_symmetry.space_group_name_H-M   'P 1'
#
loop_
_entity.id
_entity.type
_entity.pdbx_description
1 polymer ?
#
loop_
_entity_poly.entity_id
_entity_poly.type
_entity_poly.pdbx_seq_one_letter_code
_entity_poly.pdbx_strand_id
1 'polypeptide(L)'
;MALAAAMLTPACGNNAGKETKAEVQESAAVQANVTHLTKADFLAKVYNYEKNPKEWKYEGDKPAIVDFYATWCGPCKAIAPVLEKLAAEYKGKIVVYKIDTDKEPELSVAFGIRSIPTLLFIPAKGTPQVAQGALPEEALRKTIDEFLLGKKYTSDKKMKGA
;
A
#
# COMPACT_ATOMS: atom_id res chain seq x y z
N MET A 1 -29.77 -69.91 -0.18
CA MET A 1 -29.21 -69.46 1.09
C MET A 1 -28.02 -68.58 0.79
N ALA A 2 -28.20 -67.27 0.85
CA ALA A 2 -27.08 -66.31 0.68
C ALA A 2 -27.34 -65.20 1.71
N LEU A 3 -26.42 -65.12 2.69
CA LEU A 3 -26.40 -64.05 3.69
C LEU A 3 -25.60 -62.86 3.11
N ALA A 4 -26.26 -61.71 3.02
CA ALA A 4 -25.62 -60.44 2.71
C ALA A 4 -25.18 -59.77 4.01
N ALA A 5 -23.90 -59.51 4.18
CA ALA A 5 -23.33 -58.72 5.25
C ALA A 5 -23.17 -57.28 4.79
N ALA A 6 -23.93 -56.38 5.40
CA ALA A 6 -23.81 -54.93 5.21
C ALA A 6 -22.70 -54.37 6.12
N MET A 7 -21.66 -53.80 5.55
CA MET A 7 -20.63 -53.04 6.27
C MET A 7 -21.01 -51.58 6.32
N LEU A 8 -21.27 -51.07 7.53
CA LEU A 8 -21.38 -49.64 7.81
C LEU A 8 -19.98 -49.02 7.90
N THR A 9 -19.67 -48.04 7.07
CA THR A 9 -18.51 -47.17 7.22
C THR A 9 -18.91 -45.87 7.95
N PRO A 10 -18.15 -45.44 8.98
CA PRO A 10 -18.40 -44.14 9.59
C PRO A 10 -17.82 -43.02 8.70
N ALA A 11 -18.66 -42.07 8.36
CA ALA A 11 -18.27 -40.84 7.70
C ALA A 11 -17.54 -39.90 8.69
N CYS A 12 -16.25 -39.71 8.54
CA CYS A 12 -15.52 -38.59 9.16
C CYS A 12 -15.92 -37.30 8.49
N GLY A 13 -16.64 -36.46 9.21
CA GLY A 13 -16.95 -35.10 8.78
C GLY A 13 -15.70 -34.23 8.77
N ASN A 14 -15.21 -33.88 7.59
CA ASN A 14 -14.24 -32.82 7.39
C ASN A 14 -14.97 -31.49 7.49
N ASN A 15 -14.85 -30.81 8.61
CA ASN A 15 -15.26 -29.42 8.76
C ASN A 15 -14.17 -28.52 8.20
N ALA A 16 -14.02 -28.49 6.88
CA ALA A 16 -13.21 -27.50 6.19
C ALA A 16 -13.92 -26.16 6.28
N GLY A 17 -13.32 -25.23 7.02
CA GLY A 17 -13.83 -23.87 7.18
C GLY A 17 -14.10 -23.24 5.81
N LYS A 18 -15.35 -22.81 5.67
CA LYS A 18 -15.83 -22.07 4.50
C LYS A 18 -15.28 -20.65 4.59
N GLU A 19 -14.03 -20.44 4.17
CA GLU A 19 -13.55 -19.11 3.87
C GLU A 19 -14.41 -18.54 2.75
N THR A 20 -15.12 -17.49 3.05
CA THR A 20 -16.10 -16.93 2.12
C THR A 20 -15.33 -16.25 0.98
N LYS A 21 -15.66 -16.65 -0.24
CA LYS A 21 -15.11 -16.12 -1.51
C LYS A 21 -15.16 -14.58 -1.62
N ALA A 22 -15.94 -13.92 -0.77
CA ALA A 22 -16.07 -12.48 -0.66
C ALA A 22 -14.83 -11.83 0.00
N GLU A 23 -14.26 -12.42 1.09
CA GLU A 23 -13.10 -11.86 1.78
C GLU A 23 -11.82 -11.97 0.93
N VAL A 24 -11.66 -13.04 0.15
CA VAL A 24 -10.53 -13.20 -0.77
C VAL A 24 -10.62 -12.23 -1.96
N GLN A 25 -11.83 -11.93 -2.45
CA GLN A 25 -12.02 -10.97 -3.53
C GLN A 25 -11.85 -9.52 -3.07
N GLU A 26 -12.23 -9.19 -1.83
CA GLU A 26 -12.04 -7.84 -1.27
C GLU A 26 -10.57 -7.55 -1.02
N SER A 27 -9.80 -8.49 -0.46
CA SER A 27 -8.36 -8.32 -0.27
C SER A 27 -7.59 -8.17 -1.59
N ALA A 28 -7.94 -8.92 -2.63
CA ALA A 28 -7.33 -8.81 -3.96
C ALA A 28 -7.68 -7.49 -4.66
N ALA A 29 -8.91 -6.99 -4.50
CA ALA A 29 -9.34 -5.71 -5.07
C ALA A 29 -8.69 -4.50 -4.38
N VAL A 30 -8.42 -4.60 -3.07
CA VAL A 30 -7.73 -3.57 -2.29
C VAL A 30 -6.25 -3.50 -2.67
N GLN A 31 -5.59 -4.63 -2.85
CA GLN A 31 -4.19 -4.70 -3.32
C GLN A 31 -3.99 -4.15 -4.74
N ALA A 32 -5.02 -4.18 -5.59
CA ALA A 32 -4.97 -3.67 -6.96
C ALA A 32 -4.77 -2.14 -7.06
N ASN A 33 -4.92 -1.39 -5.96
CA ASN A 33 -4.75 0.06 -5.94
C ASN A 33 -3.36 0.52 -5.44
N VAL A 34 -2.51 -0.43 -5.01
CA VAL A 34 -1.15 -0.19 -4.55
C VAL A 34 -0.18 -0.93 -5.46
N THR A 35 0.83 -0.24 -5.97
CA THR A 35 1.80 -0.80 -6.91
C THR A 35 3.16 -0.95 -6.26
N HIS A 36 3.74 -2.15 -6.30
CA HIS A 36 5.12 -2.39 -5.91
C HIS A 36 6.06 -1.94 -7.02
N LEU A 37 7.08 -1.19 -6.66
CA LEU A 37 8.07 -0.67 -7.61
C LEU A 37 9.43 -1.35 -7.40
N THR A 38 10.05 -1.69 -8.51
CA THR A 38 11.50 -1.91 -8.61
C THR A 38 12.23 -0.58 -8.79
N LYS A 39 13.57 -0.57 -8.69
CA LYS A 39 14.38 0.61 -9.03
C LYS A 39 14.07 1.12 -10.43
N ALA A 40 14.00 0.23 -11.43
CA ALA A 40 13.67 0.60 -12.79
C ALA A 40 12.30 1.27 -12.92
N ASP A 41 11.28 0.74 -12.23
CA ASP A 41 9.96 1.35 -12.18
C ASP A 41 9.98 2.72 -11.51
N PHE A 42 10.73 2.87 -10.40
CA PHE A 42 10.87 4.13 -9.71
C PHE A 42 11.49 5.21 -10.60
N LEU A 43 12.57 4.87 -11.30
CA LEU A 43 13.23 5.79 -12.24
C LEU A 43 12.31 6.19 -13.41
N ALA A 44 11.42 5.30 -13.83
CA ALA A 44 10.51 5.56 -14.94
C ALA A 44 9.22 6.30 -14.54
N LYS A 45 8.72 6.09 -13.31
CA LYS A 45 7.37 6.52 -12.89
C LYS A 45 7.37 7.60 -11.81
N VAL A 46 8.47 7.75 -11.08
CA VAL A 46 8.55 8.64 -9.92
C VAL A 46 9.62 9.70 -10.12
N TYR A 47 10.88 9.31 -10.10
CA TYR A 47 11.98 10.26 -10.22
C TYR A 47 13.24 9.60 -10.76
N ASN A 48 13.71 10.10 -11.87
CA ASN A 48 14.97 9.65 -12.47
C ASN A 48 16.15 10.48 -11.95
N TYR A 49 16.67 10.13 -10.78
CA TYR A 49 17.82 10.81 -10.18
C TYR A 49 19.14 10.57 -10.93
N GLU A 50 19.22 9.53 -11.76
CA GLU A 50 20.39 9.27 -12.59
C GLU A 50 20.49 10.28 -13.76
N LYS A 51 19.34 10.68 -14.30
CA LYS A 51 19.25 11.72 -15.36
C LYS A 51 19.20 13.13 -14.79
N ASN A 52 18.57 13.32 -13.62
CA ASN A 52 18.35 14.63 -13.01
C ASN A 52 18.96 14.70 -11.58
N PRO A 53 20.28 14.56 -11.41
CA PRO A 53 20.86 14.43 -10.06
C PRO A 53 20.83 15.72 -9.23
N LYS A 54 20.55 16.86 -9.84
CA LYS A 54 20.56 18.18 -9.20
C LYS A 54 19.18 18.78 -8.97
N GLU A 55 18.15 18.24 -9.61
CA GLU A 55 16.83 18.81 -9.60
C GLU A 55 15.78 17.72 -9.47
N TRP A 56 14.84 17.91 -8.53
CA TRP A 56 13.68 17.04 -8.42
C TRP A 56 12.75 17.23 -9.61
N LYS A 57 12.56 16.19 -10.38
CA LYS A 57 11.61 16.16 -11.50
C LYS A 57 10.72 14.93 -11.36
N TYR A 58 9.48 15.18 -10.99
CA TYR A 58 8.50 14.10 -10.88
C TYR A 58 8.07 13.63 -12.28
N GLU A 59 8.11 12.31 -12.51
CA GLU A 59 7.79 11.68 -13.80
C GLU A 59 6.31 11.28 -13.90
N GLY A 60 5.55 11.33 -12.80
CA GLY A 60 4.12 10.98 -12.77
C GLY A 60 3.21 12.15 -13.09
N ASP A 61 1.96 11.84 -13.41
CA ASP A 61 0.89 12.80 -13.73
C ASP A 61 -0.01 13.13 -12.53
N LYS A 62 0.00 12.28 -11.48
CA LYS A 62 -0.83 12.43 -10.28
C LYS A 62 0.03 12.43 -9.03
N PRO A 63 -0.42 13.15 -7.97
CA PRO A 63 0.27 13.07 -6.69
C PRO A 63 0.45 11.61 -6.24
N ALA A 64 1.55 11.32 -5.58
CA ALA A 64 1.86 9.96 -5.16
C ALA A 64 2.29 9.88 -3.69
N ILE A 65 2.10 8.70 -3.11
CA ILE A 65 2.73 8.29 -1.86
C ILE A 65 3.64 7.11 -2.19
N VAL A 66 4.89 7.15 -1.73
CA VAL A 66 5.82 6.02 -1.82
C VAL A 66 6.12 5.55 -0.40
N ASP A 67 5.79 4.29 -0.09
CA ASP A 67 6.04 3.62 1.18
C ASP A 67 7.30 2.75 1.06
N PHE A 68 8.37 3.15 1.75
CA PHE A 68 9.56 2.34 1.93
C PHE A 68 9.35 1.43 3.13
N TYR A 69 9.29 0.12 2.89
CA TYR A 69 8.94 -0.89 3.88
C TYR A 69 9.85 -2.12 3.80
N ALA A 70 9.72 -3.02 4.78
CA ALA A 70 10.22 -4.38 4.69
C ALA A 70 9.19 -5.38 5.22
N THR A 71 9.27 -6.63 4.78
CA THR A 71 8.30 -7.67 5.13
C THR A 71 8.33 -8.07 6.61
N TRP A 72 9.45 -7.90 7.29
CA TRP A 72 9.65 -8.18 8.71
C TRP A 72 9.28 -7.00 9.63
N CYS A 73 9.04 -5.83 9.08
CA CYS A 73 8.80 -4.60 9.84
C CYS A 73 7.36 -4.57 10.41
N GLY A 74 7.23 -4.65 11.73
CA GLY A 74 5.94 -4.61 12.43
C GLY A 74 5.13 -3.34 12.17
N PRO A 75 5.68 -2.12 12.38
CA PRO A 75 5.00 -0.86 12.09
C PRO A 75 4.58 -0.72 10.62
N CYS A 76 5.37 -1.27 9.67
CA CYS A 76 5.01 -1.28 8.26
C CYS A 76 3.76 -2.12 7.98
N LYS A 77 3.64 -3.27 8.65
CA LYS A 77 2.45 -4.12 8.57
C LYS A 77 1.20 -3.44 9.13
N ALA A 78 1.37 -2.64 10.17
CA ALA A 78 0.25 -1.91 10.78
C ALA A 78 -0.29 -0.79 9.87
N ILE A 79 0.57 -0.10 9.12
CA ILE A 79 0.15 0.99 8.22
C ILE A 79 -0.32 0.48 6.84
N ALA A 80 0.10 -0.71 6.41
CA ALA A 80 -0.21 -1.24 5.09
C ALA A 80 -1.72 -1.26 4.77
N PRO A 81 -2.63 -1.81 5.62
CA PRO A 81 -4.06 -1.80 5.34
C PRO A 81 -4.64 -0.38 5.29
N VAL A 82 -4.07 0.57 6.02
CA VAL A 82 -4.50 1.97 5.96
C VAL A 82 -4.13 2.59 4.62
N LEU A 83 -2.92 2.35 4.13
CA LEU A 83 -2.49 2.84 2.81
C LEU A 83 -3.31 2.22 1.68
N GLU A 84 -3.63 0.93 1.76
CA GLU A 84 -4.49 0.24 0.81
C GLU A 84 -5.91 0.83 0.77
N LYS A 85 -6.50 1.06 1.95
CA LYS A 85 -7.80 1.72 2.10
C LYS A 85 -7.78 3.13 1.48
N LEU A 86 -6.76 3.92 1.79
CA LEU A 86 -6.63 5.27 1.25
C LEU A 86 -6.38 5.25 -0.27
N ALA A 87 -5.60 4.30 -0.78
CA ALA A 87 -5.41 4.12 -2.21
C ALA A 87 -6.74 3.84 -2.95
N ALA A 88 -7.62 3.05 -2.35
CA ALA A 88 -8.95 2.77 -2.88
C ALA A 88 -9.87 4.00 -2.83
N GLU A 89 -9.92 4.71 -1.69
CA GLU A 89 -10.76 5.88 -1.48
C GLU A 89 -10.35 7.07 -2.38
N TYR A 90 -9.06 7.26 -2.58
CA TYR A 90 -8.51 8.33 -3.43
C TYR A 90 -8.18 7.86 -4.84
N LYS A 91 -8.75 6.72 -5.27
CA LYS A 91 -8.56 6.16 -6.61
C LYS A 91 -8.77 7.23 -7.70
N GLY A 92 -7.81 7.30 -8.62
CA GLY A 92 -7.82 8.29 -9.71
C GLY A 92 -7.33 9.69 -9.32
N LYS A 93 -7.18 10.00 -8.03
CA LYS A 93 -6.70 11.30 -7.52
C LYS A 93 -5.24 11.24 -7.08
N ILE A 94 -4.83 10.14 -6.47
CA ILE A 94 -3.45 9.86 -6.08
C ILE A 94 -3.05 8.46 -6.53
N VAL A 95 -1.75 8.18 -6.48
CA VAL A 95 -1.18 6.84 -6.66
C VAL A 95 -0.43 6.46 -5.39
N VAL A 96 -0.51 5.19 -4.99
CA VAL A 96 0.25 4.66 -3.85
C VAL A 96 1.21 3.60 -4.36
N TYR A 97 2.48 3.81 -4.09
CA TYR A 97 3.58 2.92 -4.41
C TYR A 97 4.20 2.33 -3.15
N LYS A 98 4.77 1.13 -3.28
CA LYS A 98 5.52 0.47 -2.22
C LYS A 98 6.89 0.02 -2.74
N ILE A 99 7.92 0.20 -1.94
CA ILE A 99 9.29 -0.20 -2.23
C ILE A 99 9.80 -1.06 -1.07
N ASP A 100 10.12 -2.31 -1.37
CA ASP A 100 10.73 -3.23 -0.42
C ASP A 100 12.23 -2.89 -0.30
N THR A 101 12.63 -2.38 0.86
CA THR A 101 14.01 -1.93 1.09
C THR A 101 15.04 -3.05 1.06
N ASP A 102 14.62 -4.30 1.32
CA ASP A 102 15.49 -5.47 1.23
C ASP A 102 15.76 -5.88 -0.23
N LYS A 103 14.79 -5.62 -1.11
CA LYS A 103 14.90 -5.93 -2.54
C LYS A 103 15.52 -4.79 -3.34
N GLU A 104 15.32 -3.55 -2.88
CA GLU A 104 15.75 -2.32 -3.56
C GLU A 104 16.69 -1.48 -2.67
N PRO A 105 17.85 -2.05 -2.23
CA PRO A 105 18.76 -1.36 -1.32
C PRO A 105 19.37 -0.11 -1.93
N GLU A 106 19.55 -0.06 -3.24
CA GLU A 106 20.09 1.13 -3.93
C GLU A 106 19.15 2.34 -3.81
N LEU A 107 17.83 2.13 -3.89
CA LEU A 107 16.84 3.19 -3.65
C LEU A 107 16.89 3.66 -2.20
N SER A 108 17.04 2.75 -1.25
CA SER A 108 17.15 3.08 0.17
C SER A 108 18.37 3.96 0.45
N VAL A 109 19.50 3.68 -0.19
CA VAL A 109 20.71 4.50 -0.09
C VAL A 109 20.51 5.85 -0.78
N ALA A 110 19.98 5.88 -2.00
CA ALA A 110 19.79 7.10 -2.78
C ALA A 110 18.87 8.11 -2.08
N PHE A 111 17.85 7.62 -1.35
CA PHE A 111 16.90 8.44 -0.58
C PHE A 111 17.25 8.59 0.90
N GLY A 112 18.40 8.05 1.33
CA GLY A 112 18.85 8.15 2.72
C GLY A 112 17.88 7.51 3.73
N ILE A 113 17.22 6.41 3.34
CA ILE A 113 16.27 5.71 4.19
C ILE A 113 17.01 5.07 5.36
N ARG A 114 16.79 5.57 6.58
CA ARG A 114 17.46 5.11 7.81
C ARG A 114 16.52 4.36 8.74
N SER A 115 15.23 4.49 8.52
CA SER A 115 14.17 3.84 9.31
C SER A 115 12.99 3.51 8.42
N ILE A 116 12.22 2.49 8.78
CA ILE A 116 11.00 2.08 8.08
C ILE A 116 9.84 1.93 9.07
N PRO A 117 8.61 2.23 8.64
CA PRO A 117 8.27 2.78 7.33
C PRO A 117 8.75 4.23 7.15
N THR A 118 9.15 4.59 5.95
CA THR A 118 9.35 5.98 5.54
C THR A 118 8.42 6.27 4.37
N LEU A 119 7.63 7.33 4.49
CA LEU A 119 6.66 7.73 3.49
C LEU A 119 7.16 8.98 2.76
N LEU A 120 7.18 8.91 1.45
CA LEU A 120 7.47 10.05 0.58
C LEU A 120 6.16 10.53 -0.05
N PHE A 121 5.76 11.74 0.28
CA PHE A 121 4.56 12.39 -0.26
C PHE A 121 4.98 13.30 -1.42
N ILE A 122 4.51 13.00 -2.61
CA ILE A 122 4.90 13.66 -3.85
C ILE A 122 3.70 14.42 -4.42
N PRO A 123 3.68 15.76 -4.37
CA PRO A 123 2.64 16.53 -5.02
C PRO A 123 2.83 16.48 -6.54
N ALA A 124 1.77 16.71 -7.32
CA ALA A 124 1.86 16.75 -8.78
C ALA A 124 2.82 17.85 -9.28
N LYS A 125 3.01 18.91 -8.49
CA LYS A 125 3.96 19.99 -8.74
C LYS A 125 4.64 20.39 -7.43
N GLY A 126 5.96 20.64 -7.48
CA GLY A 126 6.74 21.06 -6.33
C GLY A 126 7.61 19.93 -5.77
N THR A 127 8.14 20.15 -4.58
CA THR A 127 9.08 19.22 -3.92
C THR A 127 8.35 18.23 -3.01
N PRO A 128 8.82 16.98 -2.92
CA PRO A 128 8.24 15.99 -2.03
C PRO A 128 8.50 16.31 -0.55
N GLN A 129 7.65 15.76 0.31
CA GLN A 129 7.84 15.74 1.76
C GLN A 129 8.05 14.31 2.24
N VAL A 130 8.89 14.15 3.27
CA VAL A 130 9.21 12.85 3.87
C VAL A 130 8.65 12.81 5.28
N ALA A 131 8.02 11.69 5.64
CA ALA A 131 7.64 11.37 7.00
C ALA A 131 8.18 10.00 7.40
N GLN A 132 8.72 9.87 8.60
CA GLN A 132 9.24 8.63 9.15
C GLN A 132 8.29 8.05 10.18
N GLY A 133 8.17 6.72 10.18
CA GLY A 133 7.31 5.98 11.09
C GLY A 133 5.87 5.81 10.60
N ALA A 134 5.14 4.95 11.28
CA ALA A 134 3.73 4.67 10.98
C ALA A 134 2.85 5.83 11.42
N LEU A 135 2.35 6.61 10.46
CA LEU A 135 1.45 7.72 10.74
C LEU A 135 0.02 7.21 11.00
N PRO A 136 -0.74 7.86 11.89
CA PRO A 136 -2.16 7.61 12.05
C PRO A 136 -2.94 7.91 10.75
N GLU A 137 -4.03 7.19 10.51
CA GLU A 137 -4.88 7.39 9.32
C GLU A 137 -5.31 8.85 9.12
N GLU A 138 -5.65 9.53 10.21
CA GLU A 138 -6.07 10.94 10.17
C GLU A 138 -4.95 11.86 9.65
N ALA A 139 -3.72 11.64 10.09
CA ALA A 139 -2.56 12.41 9.62
C ALA A 139 -2.29 12.15 8.13
N LEU A 140 -2.42 10.89 7.69
CA LEU A 140 -2.30 10.52 6.28
C LEU A 140 -3.37 11.21 5.43
N ARG A 141 -4.64 11.19 5.87
CA ARG A 141 -5.75 11.87 5.18
C ARG A 141 -5.51 13.36 5.07
N LYS A 142 -5.10 13.99 6.17
CA LYS A 142 -4.78 15.42 6.19
C LYS A 142 -3.67 15.75 5.20
N THR A 143 -2.59 14.97 5.19
CA THR A 143 -1.48 15.17 4.25
C THR A 143 -1.93 14.97 2.80
N ILE A 144 -2.76 13.97 2.52
CA ILE A 144 -3.32 13.75 1.18
C ILE A 144 -4.18 14.95 0.76
N ASP A 145 -5.13 15.35 1.59
CA ASP A 145 -6.06 16.42 1.21
C ASP A 145 -5.36 17.77 1.10
N GLU A 146 -4.56 18.16 2.10
CA GLU A 146 -3.94 19.50 2.14
C GLU A 146 -2.69 19.59 1.25
N PHE A 147 -1.76 18.67 1.41
CA PHE A 147 -0.48 18.76 0.71
C PHE A 147 -0.51 18.19 -0.71
N LEU A 148 -1.12 17.01 -0.90
CA LEU A 148 -1.13 16.39 -2.21
C LEU A 148 -2.22 16.95 -3.13
N LEU A 149 -3.41 17.24 -2.59
CA LEU A 149 -4.57 17.65 -3.38
C LEU A 149 -4.92 19.15 -3.26
N GLY A 150 -4.24 19.90 -2.38
CA GLY A 150 -4.49 21.34 -2.17
C GLY A 150 -5.89 21.65 -1.65
N LYS A 151 -6.52 20.71 -0.92
CA LYS A 151 -7.87 20.83 -0.38
C LYS A 151 -7.81 21.07 1.12
N LYS A 152 -8.77 21.85 1.65
CA LYS A 152 -8.90 21.95 3.11
C LYS A 152 -9.35 20.61 3.69
N TYR A 153 -8.59 20.07 4.65
CA TYR A 153 -8.99 18.88 5.38
C TYR A 153 -10.18 19.20 6.29
N THR A 154 -11.22 18.37 6.22
CA THR A 154 -12.36 18.43 7.13
C THR A 154 -12.51 17.06 7.78
N SER A 155 -12.49 17.02 9.13
CA SER A 155 -12.61 15.78 9.92
C SER A 155 -13.93 15.04 9.71
N ASP A 156 -14.94 15.70 9.17
CA ASP A 156 -16.29 15.16 8.94
C ASP A 156 -16.35 14.03 7.89
N LYS A 157 -15.27 13.83 7.11
CA LYS A 157 -15.20 12.79 6.10
C LYS A 157 -15.04 11.38 6.68
N LYS A 158 -14.77 11.29 8.01
CA LYS A 158 -14.60 10.02 8.73
C LYS A 158 -15.90 9.21 8.88
N MET A 159 -17.08 9.85 8.75
CA MET A 159 -18.37 9.20 9.07
C MET A 159 -19.15 8.62 7.88
N LYS A 160 -18.64 8.68 6.65
CA LYS A 160 -19.38 8.17 5.47
C LYS A 160 -18.87 6.85 4.90
N GLY A 161 -18.12 6.10 5.69
CA GLY A 161 -17.53 4.81 5.28
C GLY A 161 -17.67 3.72 6.35
N ALA A 162 -18.73 3.75 7.15
CA ALA A 162 -19.08 2.66 8.05
C ALA A 162 -20.34 1.94 7.52
#